data_a94c333b98c05912edb2ca967d56965d
#
_entry.id   a94c333b98c05912edb2ca967d56965d
#
_cell.length_a   1.000
_cell.length_b   1.000
_cell.length_c   1.000
_cell.angle_alpha   90.00
_cell.angle_beta   90.00
_cell.angle_gamma   90.00
#
_symmetry.space_group_name_H-M   'P 1'
#
loop_
_entity.id
_entity.type
_entity.pdbx_description
1 polymer ?
#
loop_
_entity_poly.entity_id
_entity_poly.type
_entity_poly.pdbx_seq_one_letter_code
_entity_poly.pdbx_strand_id
1 'polypeptide(L)'
;MKGRAAPSGPFPSVAVVRVSAVTELNAQPDGLRIPDELLGGVVDPELEEYIRDMIWTQLVRGNDSVNDHAYEIACAVEDEKDEESDGGTLSEAQCRAIAQYLIDARRTQQAGFGEVPASKLDRAFEALRRAHVVAEQDFSCCNTCGHAEIEGDQDDLGYVFFHQQDTESLAESGSTYLSYGIFWPAHISEEEYKALSSSQREELYDATTIKLMKTVVIPILQEHGIGVSWEGNVDTRILLTDVEWYASLPPVEEG
;
A
#
# COMPACT_ATOMS: atom_id res chain seq x y z
N MET A 1 -48.26 -17.99 -26.41
CA MET A 1 -47.17 -17.17 -25.94
C MET A 1 -47.21 -17.13 -24.41
N LYS A 2 -46.36 -17.89 -23.74
CA LYS A 2 -46.28 -17.94 -22.28
C LYS A 2 -45.00 -17.24 -21.88
N GLY A 3 -45.13 -16.06 -21.24
CA GLY A 3 -44.04 -15.32 -20.67
C GLY A 3 -43.40 -16.05 -19.50
N ARG A 4 -42.10 -16.27 -19.56
CA ARG A 4 -41.28 -16.83 -18.48
C ARG A 4 -40.84 -15.69 -17.58
N ALA A 5 -41.33 -15.66 -16.36
CA ALA A 5 -40.84 -14.78 -15.31
C ALA A 5 -39.45 -15.24 -14.88
N ALA A 6 -38.51 -14.30 -14.76
CA ALA A 6 -37.19 -14.54 -14.22
C ALA A 6 -37.26 -14.70 -12.66
N PRO A 7 -36.49 -15.59 -12.05
CA PRO A 7 -36.44 -15.72 -10.60
C PRO A 7 -35.65 -14.59 -9.99
N SER A 8 -36.29 -13.81 -9.14
CA SER A 8 -35.65 -12.88 -8.21
C SER A 8 -35.01 -13.70 -7.07
N GLY A 9 -33.73 -14.00 -7.20
CA GLY A 9 -32.94 -14.53 -6.10
C GLY A 9 -32.53 -13.41 -5.14
N PRO A 10 -32.42 -13.69 -3.84
CA PRO A 10 -31.95 -12.69 -2.87
C PRO A 10 -30.50 -12.31 -3.18
N PHE A 11 -30.22 -11.01 -3.17
CA PHE A 11 -28.85 -10.50 -3.21
C PHE A 11 -28.05 -11.13 -2.06
N PRO A 12 -26.79 -11.54 -2.29
CA PRO A 12 -25.97 -12.03 -1.19
C PRO A 12 -25.86 -10.93 -0.14
N SER A 13 -26.18 -11.29 1.08
CA SER A 13 -25.99 -10.47 2.28
C SER A 13 -24.53 -9.99 2.28
N VAL A 14 -24.33 -8.69 2.28
CA VAL A 14 -23.01 -8.07 2.53
C VAL A 14 -22.57 -8.58 3.90
N ALA A 15 -21.58 -9.45 3.91
CA ALA A 15 -20.97 -9.90 5.16
C ALA A 15 -20.46 -8.66 5.89
N VAL A 16 -20.94 -8.43 7.09
CA VAL A 16 -20.38 -7.43 8.00
C VAL A 16 -18.91 -7.79 8.16
N VAL A 17 -18.03 -7.02 7.52
CA VAL A 17 -16.59 -7.16 7.69
C VAL A 17 -16.31 -7.01 9.17
N ARG A 18 -15.86 -8.07 9.83
CA ARG A 18 -15.29 -7.94 11.16
C ARG A 18 -14.05 -7.06 10.97
N VAL A 19 -14.08 -5.88 11.56
CA VAL A 19 -12.89 -5.02 11.68
C VAL A 19 -11.79 -5.91 12.23
N SER A 20 -10.72 -6.10 11.48
CA SER A 20 -9.61 -6.95 11.89
C SER A 20 -8.91 -6.28 13.07
N ALA A 21 -8.34 -7.07 13.96
CA ALA A 21 -7.57 -6.54 15.08
C ALA A 21 -6.41 -5.62 14.60
N VAL A 22 -5.90 -5.85 13.39
CA VAL A 22 -4.84 -5.03 12.78
C VAL A 22 -5.35 -3.67 12.30
N THR A 23 -6.60 -3.59 11.83
CA THR A 23 -7.22 -2.29 11.50
C THR A 23 -7.33 -1.39 12.74
N GLU A 24 -7.60 -1.98 13.92
CA GLU A 24 -7.59 -1.26 15.20
C GLU A 24 -6.19 -0.74 15.55
N LEU A 25 -5.12 -1.48 15.21
CA LEU A 25 -3.74 -1.04 15.44
C LEU A 25 -3.33 0.17 14.57
N ASN A 26 -4.01 0.39 13.46
CA ASN A 26 -3.77 1.49 12.54
C ASN A 26 -4.62 2.73 12.84
N ALA A 27 -5.69 2.59 13.62
CA ALA A 27 -6.56 3.70 13.98
C ALA A 27 -5.79 4.78 14.77
N GLN A 28 -6.16 6.03 14.58
CA GLN A 28 -5.62 7.10 15.41
C GLN A 28 -6.06 6.89 16.86
N PRO A 29 -5.20 7.23 17.85
CA PRO A 29 -5.60 7.23 19.25
C PRO A 29 -6.80 8.17 19.47
N ASP A 30 -7.75 7.71 20.31
CA ASP A 30 -8.90 8.53 20.69
C ASP A 30 -8.47 9.88 21.25
N GLY A 31 -9.00 10.96 20.67
CA GLY A 31 -8.72 12.32 21.12
C GLY A 31 -7.36 12.87 20.71
N LEU A 32 -6.64 12.20 19.82
CA LEU A 32 -5.41 12.77 19.24
C LEU A 32 -5.74 14.11 18.55
N ARG A 33 -5.05 15.17 18.95
CA ARG A 33 -5.14 16.51 18.37
C ARG A 33 -3.75 17.13 18.35
N ILE A 34 -3.47 17.92 17.33
CA ILE A 34 -2.25 18.72 17.28
C ILE A 34 -2.44 19.89 18.27
N PRO A 35 -1.51 20.12 19.23
CA PRO A 35 -1.61 21.21 20.21
C PRO A 35 -1.67 22.59 19.53
N ASP A 36 -2.56 23.48 20.01
CA ASP A 36 -2.73 24.83 19.49
C ASP A 36 -1.44 25.64 19.48
N GLU A 37 -0.54 25.37 20.43
CA GLU A 37 0.77 26.02 20.53
C GLU A 37 1.67 25.70 19.32
N LEU A 38 1.50 24.55 18.70
CA LEU A 38 2.24 24.16 17.49
C LEU A 38 1.60 24.77 16.23
N LEU A 39 0.27 24.96 16.23
CA LEU A 39 -0.48 25.46 15.07
C LEU A 39 -0.31 26.98 14.86
N GLY A 40 0.18 27.71 15.88
CA GLY A 40 0.49 29.14 15.76
C GLY A 40 -0.72 30.04 15.47
N GLY A 41 -1.94 29.53 15.59
CA GLY A 41 -3.17 30.27 15.31
C GLY A 41 -3.45 30.52 13.81
N VAL A 42 -2.73 29.87 12.91
CA VAL A 42 -2.87 29.99 11.45
C VAL A 42 -3.57 28.79 10.82
N VAL A 43 -3.82 27.78 11.60
CA VAL A 43 -4.48 26.51 11.18
C VAL A 43 -5.83 26.43 11.88
N ASP A 44 -6.88 26.32 11.12
CA ASP A 44 -8.22 26.08 11.65
C ASP A 44 -8.47 24.59 11.97
N PRO A 45 -9.59 24.23 12.60
CA PRO A 45 -9.85 22.85 13.00
C PRO A 45 -10.01 21.88 11.81
N GLU A 46 -10.46 22.33 10.64
CA GLU A 46 -10.63 21.47 9.46
C GLU A 46 -9.27 21.15 8.84
N LEU A 47 -8.40 22.16 8.73
CA LEU A 47 -7.03 21.98 8.27
C LEU A 47 -6.19 21.17 9.27
N GLU A 48 -6.39 21.35 10.59
CA GLU A 48 -5.74 20.49 11.62
C GLU A 48 -6.10 19.02 11.42
N GLU A 49 -7.39 18.73 11.22
CA GLU A 49 -7.86 17.37 10.98
C GLU A 49 -7.25 16.79 9.70
N TYR A 50 -7.25 17.56 8.61
CA TYR A 50 -6.65 17.14 7.35
C TYR A 50 -5.14 16.84 7.49
N ILE A 51 -4.37 17.73 8.11
CA ILE A 51 -2.92 17.54 8.35
C ILE A 51 -2.69 16.28 9.19
N ARG A 52 -3.45 16.12 10.27
CA ARG A 52 -3.32 14.97 11.17
C ARG A 52 -3.61 13.66 10.44
N ASP A 53 -4.69 13.60 9.67
CA ASP A 53 -5.10 12.39 8.93
C ASP A 53 -4.09 12.06 7.83
N MET A 54 -3.63 13.06 7.07
CA MET A 54 -2.62 12.92 6.03
C MET A 54 -1.31 12.34 6.60
N ILE A 55 -0.78 12.93 7.66
CA ILE A 55 0.46 12.45 8.27
C ILE A 55 0.25 11.09 8.95
N TRP A 56 -0.91 10.86 9.59
CA TRP A 56 -1.21 9.56 10.19
C TRP A 56 -1.20 8.42 9.17
N THR A 57 -1.71 8.65 7.98
CA THR A 57 -1.67 7.69 6.86
C THR A 57 -0.23 7.31 6.51
N GLN A 58 0.69 8.28 6.46
CA GLN A 58 2.11 8.03 6.23
C GLN A 58 2.76 7.23 7.38
N LEU A 59 2.41 7.56 8.62
CA LEU A 59 2.90 6.84 9.81
C LEU A 59 2.39 5.39 9.86
N VAL A 60 1.16 5.13 9.42
CA VAL A 60 0.60 3.77 9.27
C VAL A 60 1.36 2.97 8.21
N ARG A 61 1.86 3.62 7.18
CA ARG A 61 2.72 2.99 6.18
C ARG A 61 4.13 2.67 6.70
N GLY A 62 4.54 3.27 7.80
CA GLY A 62 5.87 3.07 8.38
C GLY A 62 6.87 4.20 8.07
N ASN A 63 6.42 5.28 7.40
CA ASN A 63 7.26 6.45 7.16
C ASN A 63 7.34 7.31 8.43
N ASP A 64 8.55 7.52 8.96
CA ASP A 64 8.83 8.37 10.13
C ASP A 64 9.77 9.54 9.83
N SER A 65 9.89 9.91 8.55
CA SER A 65 10.72 11.02 8.11
C SER A 65 10.14 12.37 8.55
N VAL A 66 10.72 12.97 9.58
CA VAL A 66 10.33 14.31 10.04
C VAL A 66 10.41 15.36 8.93
N ASN A 67 11.40 15.23 8.03
CA ASN A 67 11.59 16.19 6.95
C ASN A 67 10.49 16.10 5.91
N ASP A 68 10.13 14.87 5.50
CA ASP A 68 9.09 14.65 4.48
C ASP A 68 7.74 15.11 5.03
N HIS A 69 7.40 14.73 6.26
CA HIS A 69 6.16 15.17 6.90
C HIS A 69 6.10 16.69 7.08
N ALA A 70 7.20 17.32 7.48
CA ALA A 70 7.26 18.78 7.63
C ALA A 70 7.04 19.49 6.27
N TYR A 71 7.56 18.93 5.19
CA TYR A 71 7.34 19.44 3.84
C TYR A 71 5.86 19.30 3.42
N GLU A 72 5.25 18.13 3.63
CA GLU A 72 3.84 17.89 3.33
C GLU A 72 2.91 18.81 4.14
N ILE A 73 3.20 19.03 5.43
CA ILE A 73 2.47 19.97 6.28
C ILE A 73 2.57 21.39 5.72
N ALA A 74 3.78 21.81 5.31
CA ALA A 74 3.97 23.15 4.75
C ALA A 74 3.16 23.34 3.44
N CYS A 75 3.16 22.32 2.56
CA CYS A 75 2.36 22.33 1.34
C CYS A 75 0.86 22.41 1.63
N ALA A 76 0.35 21.59 2.56
CA ALA A 76 -1.07 21.60 2.94
C ALA A 76 -1.54 22.97 3.46
N VAL A 77 -0.70 23.62 4.27
CA VAL A 77 -1.01 24.98 4.78
C VAL A 77 -0.93 26.05 3.66
N GLU A 78 -0.08 25.83 2.67
CA GLU A 78 0.05 26.76 1.55
C GLU A 78 -1.11 26.63 0.55
N ASP A 79 -1.55 25.41 0.28
CA ASP A 79 -2.64 25.10 -0.65
C ASP A 79 -4.01 25.61 -0.15
N GLU A 80 -4.19 25.69 1.18
CA GLU A 80 -5.43 26.18 1.80
C GLU A 80 -5.56 27.74 1.82
N LYS A 81 -4.52 28.44 1.37
CA LYS A 81 -4.57 29.91 1.29
C LYS A 81 -5.35 30.37 0.08
N ASP A 82 -6.43 31.08 0.33
CA ASP A 82 -7.08 31.90 -0.69
C ASP A 82 -6.16 33.04 -1.12
N GLU A 83 -6.16 33.40 -2.41
CA GLU A 83 -5.37 34.51 -2.97
C GLU A 83 -5.65 35.88 -2.28
N GLU A 84 -6.76 36.00 -1.56
CA GLU A 84 -7.16 37.20 -0.83
C GLU A 84 -6.91 37.13 0.69
N SER A 85 -6.49 35.98 1.24
CA SER A 85 -6.26 35.84 2.68
C SER A 85 -4.82 36.20 3.03
N ASP A 86 -4.65 37.16 3.94
CA ASP A 86 -3.38 37.45 4.63
C ASP A 86 -3.09 36.37 5.71
N GLY A 87 -3.47 35.12 5.39
CA GLY A 87 -3.33 33.97 6.27
C GLY A 87 -1.88 33.72 6.60
N GLY A 88 -1.57 33.58 7.89
CA GLY A 88 -0.25 33.26 8.37
C GLY A 88 0.30 31.97 7.73
N THR A 89 1.62 31.78 7.82
CA THR A 89 2.28 30.52 7.44
C THR A 89 2.84 29.86 8.69
N LEU A 90 2.85 28.53 8.70
CA LEU A 90 3.69 27.82 9.65
C LEU A 90 5.16 27.98 9.25
N SER A 91 6.01 28.26 10.22
CA SER A 91 7.45 28.21 10.01
C SER A 91 7.91 26.77 9.82
N GLU A 92 9.04 26.54 9.15
CA GLU A 92 9.65 25.22 9.03
C GLU A 92 9.83 24.54 10.40
N ALA A 93 10.21 25.29 11.42
CA ALA A 93 10.36 24.78 12.78
C ALA A 93 9.03 24.28 13.36
N GLN A 94 7.91 24.95 13.08
CA GLN A 94 6.59 24.52 13.52
C GLN A 94 6.15 23.26 12.75
N CYS A 95 6.31 23.22 11.42
CA CYS A 95 6.01 22.02 10.63
C CYS A 95 6.78 20.81 11.14
N ARG A 96 8.08 20.95 11.43
CA ARG A 96 8.90 19.88 12.02
C ARG A 96 8.43 19.49 13.42
N ALA A 97 8.00 20.42 14.23
CA ALA A 97 7.49 20.14 15.58
C ALA A 97 6.15 19.38 15.53
N ILE A 98 5.27 19.72 14.59
CA ILE A 98 4.01 19.00 14.34
C ILE A 98 4.31 17.57 13.85
N ALA A 99 5.20 17.40 12.87
CA ALA A 99 5.61 16.10 12.37
C ALA A 99 6.16 15.23 13.51
N GLN A 100 7.09 15.76 14.31
CA GLN A 100 7.66 15.03 15.45
C GLN A 100 6.60 14.64 16.49
N TYR A 101 5.67 15.54 16.79
CA TYR A 101 4.56 15.26 17.72
C TYR A 101 3.71 14.05 17.26
N LEU A 102 3.36 14.00 15.99
CA LEU A 102 2.56 12.89 15.43
C LEU A 102 3.36 11.58 15.37
N ILE A 103 4.64 11.63 15.03
CA ILE A 103 5.55 10.46 15.08
C ILE A 103 5.64 9.91 16.51
N ASP A 104 5.81 10.78 17.50
CA ASP A 104 5.91 10.37 18.90
C ASP A 104 4.60 9.80 19.43
N ALA A 105 3.46 10.33 18.98
CA ALA A 105 2.13 9.77 19.26
C ALA A 105 2.01 8.35 18.71
N ARG A 106 2.43 8.11 17.45
CA ARG A 106 2.42 6.78 16.84
C ARG A 106 3.37 5.81 17.55
N ARG A 107 4.58 6.23 17.88
CA ARG A 107 5.53 5.41 18.64
C ARG A 107 5.00 5.04 20.02
N THR A 108 4.36 5.98 20.70
CA THR A 108 3.72 5.75 22.01
C THR A 108 2.60 4.72 21.90
N GLN A 109 1.78 4.84 20.86
CA GLN A 109 0.71 3.87 20.57
C GLN A 109 1.31 2.48 20.32
N GLN A 110 2.32 2.38 19.44
CA GLN A 110 2.97 1.10 19.09
C GLN A 110 3.65 0.43 20.29
N ALA A 111 4.23 1.20 21.20
CA ALA A 111 4.82 0.67 22.43
C ALA A 111 3.77 -0.06 23.32
N GLY A 112 2.50 0.29 23.19
CA GLY A 112 1.40 -0.37 23.89
C GLY A 112 0.92 -1.68 23.29
N PHE A 113 1.29 -2.01 22.04
CA PHE A 113 0.77 -3.19 21.33
C PHE A 113 1.46 -4.51 21.73
N GLY A 114 2.66 -4.44 22.29
CA GLY A 114 3.48 -5.63 22.49
C GLY A 114 3.99 -6.22 21.17
N GLU A 115 4.19 -7.53 21.13
CA GLU A 115 4.64 -8.21 19.90
C GLU A 115 3.47 -8.39 18.93
N VAL A 116 3.55 -7.73 17.77
CA VAL A 116 2.59 -7.88 16.67
C VAL A 116 3.08 -9.00 15.75
N PRO A 117 2.34 -10.10 15.60
CA PRO A 117 2.76 -11.20 14.75
C PRO A 117 2.72 -10.80 13.27
N ALA A 118 3.59 -11.43 12.46
CA ALA A 118 3.57 -11.26 11.01
C ALA A 118 2.16 -11.49 10.42
N SER A 119 1.72 -10.59 9.57
CA SER A 119 0.40 -10.67 8.91
C SER A 119 0.30 -11.87 7.95
N LYS A 120 -0.87 -12.16 7.43
CA LYS A 120 -1.04 -13.13 6.34
C LYS A 120 -0.25 -12.70 5.11
N LEU A 121 -0.25 -11.39 4.85
CA LEU A 121 0.44 -10.79 3.70
C LEU A 121 1.95 -10.97 3.81
N ASP A 122 2.55 -10.67 4.98
CA ASP A 122 3.98 -10.85 5.22
C ASP A 122 4.41 -12.31 4.97
N ARG A 123 3.64 -13.27 5.51
CA ARG A 123 3.94 -14.69 5.33
C ARG A 123 3.78 -15.15 3.88
N ALA A 124 2.79 -14.63 3.16
CA ALA A 124 2.58 -14.93 1.76
C ALA A 124 3.71 -14.37 0.89
N PHE A 125 4.12 -13.12 1.14
CA PHE A 125 5.22 -12.48 0.41
C PHE A 125 6.56 -13.17 0.67
N GLU A 126 6.81 -13.59 1.91
CA GLU A 126 7.98 -14.41 2.22
C GLU A 126 7.94 -15.78 1.53
N ALA A 127 6.78 -16.39 1.37
CA ALA A 127 6.62 -17.63 0.63
C ALA A 127 6.82 -17.42 -0.89
N LEU A 128 6.39 -16.29 -1.45
CA LEU A 128 6.65 -15.91 -2.83
C LEU A 128 8.16 -15.73 -3.10
N ARG A 129 8.89 -15.03 -2.22
CA ARG A 129 10.35 -14.89 -2.34
C ARG A 129 11.04 -16.24 -2.33
N ARG A 130 10.61 -17.18 -1.47
CA ARG A 130 11.15 -18.56 -1.47
C ARG A 130 10.80 -19.35 -2.74
N ALA A 131 9.78 -18.96 -3.47
CA ALA A 131 9.41 -19.52 -4.76
C ALA A 131 10.04 -18.78 -5.95
N HIS A 132 11.08 -17.99 -5.72
CA HIS A 132 11.76 -17.18 -6.74
C HIS A 132 10.84 -16.17 -7.43
N VAL A 133 9.96 -15.55 -6.67
CA VAL A 133 9.16 -14.39 -7.10
C VAL A 133 9.56 -13.21 -6.22
N VAL A 134 10.13 -12.16 -6.81
CA VAL A 134 10.39 -10.92 -6.10
C VAL A 134 9.04 -10.36 -5.62
N ALA A 135 8.91 -10.09 -4.34
CA ALA A 135 7.64 -9.70 -3.74
C ALA A 135 7.87 -8.50 -2.80
N GLU A 136 7.40 -7.32 -3.24
CA GLU A 136 7.65 -6.07 -2.55
C GLU A 136 6.35 -5.41 -2.08
N GLN A 137 6.38 -4.92 -0.84
CA GLN A 137 5.27 -4.25 -0.19
C GLN A 137 5.59 -2.75 -0.06
N ASP A 138 4.59 -1.88 -0.21
CA ASP A 138 4.75 -0.42 -0.14
C ASP A 138 5.88 0.10 -1.05
N PHE A 139 6.05 -0.54 -2.20
CA PHE A 139 7.18 -0.36 -3.10
C PHE A 139 6.95 0.77 -4.08
N SER A 140 7.87 1.75 -4.09
CA SER A 140 7.82 2.91 -4.99
C SER A 140 6.56 3.79 -4.83
N CYS A 141 6.58 4.98 -5.41
CA CYS A 141 5.51 5.97 -5.27
C CYS A 141 4.25 5.62 -6.07
N CYS A 142 4.39 4.91 -7.19
CA CYS A 142 3.27 4.57 -8.09
C CYS A 142 3.58 3.35 -8.95
N ASN A 143 2.56 2.84 -9.64
CA ASN A 143 2.65 1.65 -10.47
C ASN A 143 3.73 1.76 -11.57
N THR A 144 3.82 2.89 -12.25
CA THR A 144 4.81 3.10 -13.34
C THR A 144 6.23 3.07 -12.81
N CYS A 145 6.51 3.77 -11.71
CA CYS A 145 7.82 3.74 -11.06
C CYS A 145 8.16 2.35 -10.55
N GLY A 146 7.21 1.65 -9.91
CA GLY A 146 7.41 0.30 -9.43
C GLY A 146 7.83 -0.69 -10.52
N HIS A 147 7.18 -0.66 -11.67
CA HIS A 147 7.60 -1.48 -12.82
C HIS A 147 8.98 -1.10 -13.38
N ALA A 148 9.41 0.14 -13.24
CA ALA A 148 10.70 0.61 -13.72
C ALA A 148 11.86 0.34 -12.75
N GLU A 149 11.57 0.25 -11.46
CA GLU A 149 12.55 0.15 -10.38
C GLU A 149 12.73 -1.29 -9.86
N ILE A 150 11.75 -2.18 -10.13
CA ILE A 150 11.79 -3.53 -9.60
C ILE A 150 12.85 -4.36 -10.33
N GLU A 151 13.78 -4.90 -9.59
CA GLU A 151 14.87 -5.72 -10.09
C GLU A 151 14.80 -7.12 -9.48
N GLY A 152 15.37 -8.11 -10.16
CA GLY A 152 15.46 -9.49 -9.70
C GLY A 152 16.79 -10.12 -10.11
N ASP A 153 17.13 -11.21 -9.43
CA ASP A 153 18.29 -12.04 -9.75
C ASP A 153 18.01 -12.96 -10.95
N GLN A 154 19.05 -13.65 -11.44
CA GLN A 154 18.95 -14.52 -12.62
C GLN A 154 17.96 -15.68 -12.48
N ASP A 155 17.72 -16.13 -11.24
CA ASP A 155 16.83 -17.25 -10.92
C ASP A 155 15.40 -16.80 -10.61
N ASP A 156 15.15 -15.50 -10.52
CA ASP A 156 13.83 -14.97 -10.23
C ASP A 156 12.90 -15.08 -11.44
N LEU A 157 11.78 -15.74 -11.24
CA LEU A 157 10.79 -16.03 -12.27
C LEU A 157 10.01 -14.80 -12.69
N GLY A 158 9.81 -13.88 -11.77
CA GLY A 158 9.04 -12.66 -11.97
C GLY A 158 8.84 -11.94 -10.65
N TYR A 159 7.91 -11.01 -10.64
CA TYR A 159 7.70 -10.14 -9.50
C TYR A 159 6.22 -9.85 -9.25
N VAL A 160 5.95 -9.46 -8.02
CA VAL A 160 4.70 -8.85 -7.59
C VAL A 160 5.02 -7.69 -6.66
N PHE A 161 4.23 -6.62 -6.72
CA PHE A 161 4.32 -5.52 -5.76
C PHE A 161 2.99 -4.78 -5.65
N PHE A 162 2.82 -4.05 -4.57
CA PHE A 162 1.85 -2.96 -4.46
C PHE A 162 2.58 -1.69 -4.00
N HIS A 163 2.15 -0.56 -4.52
CA HIS A 163 2.82 0.72 -4.29
C HIS A 163 2.22 1.50 -3.12
N GLN A 164 2.83 2.62 -2.78
CA GLN A 164 2.47 3.44 -1.62
C GLN A 164 0.98 3.82 -1.55
N GLN A 165 0.40 4.27 -2.66
CA GLN A 165 -1.03 4.60 -2.71
C GLN A 165 -1.95 3.37 -2.52
N ASP A 166 -1.48 2.19 -2.92
CA ASP A 166 -2.19 0.93 -2.67
C ASP A 166 -2.13 0.54 -1.19
N THR A 167 -1.03 0.86 -0.50
CA THR A 167 -0.88 0.62 0.94
C THR A 167 -1.86 1.46 1.75
N GLU A 168 -2.11 2.70 1.34
CA GLU A 168 -3.13 3.55 1.95
C GLU A 168 -4.52 2.89 1.89
N SER A 169 -4.93 2.47 0.69
CA SER A 169 -6.18 1.74 0.50
C SER A 169 -6.23 0.44 1.30
N LEU A 170 -5.10 -0.27 1.40
CA LEU A 170 -4.97 -1.51 2.17
C LEU A 170 -5.17 -1.26 3.66
N ALA A 171 -4.54 -0.23 4.21
CA ALA A 171 -4.64 0.12 5.62
C ALA A 171 -6.09 0.49 6.04
N GLU A 172 -6.86 1.09 5.13
CA GLU A 172 -8.23 1.52 5.37
C GLU A 172 -9.25 0.40 5.15
N SER A 173 -9.12 -0.35 4.04
CA SER A 173 -10.18 -1.25 3.58
C SER A 173 -9.88 -2.74 3.72
N GLY A 174 -8.64 -3.12 4.03
CA GLY A 174 -8.21 -4.52 4.03
C GLY A 174 -8.16 -5.13 2.62
N SER A 175 -8.01 -4.30 1.59
CA SER A 175 -7.91 -4.72 0.19
C SER A 175 -6.91 -3.86 -0.58
N THR A 176 -6.25 -4.45 -1.58
CA THR A 176 -5.27 -3.75 -2.40
C THR A 176 -5.15 -4.38 -3.79
N TYR A 177 -4.55 -3.66 -4.72
CA TYR A 177 -4.21 -4.16 -6.04
C TYR A 177 -2.74 -4.56 -6.13
N LEU A 178 -2.49 -5.78 -6.60
CA LEU A 178 -1.16 -6.32 -6.82
C LEU A 178 -0.76 -6.14 -8.27
N SER A 179 0.35 -5.48 -8.52
CA SER A 179 1.03 -5.38 -9.81
C SER A 179 1.98 -6.55 -9.96
N TYR A 180 2.27 -6.97 -11.18
CA TYR A 180 3.06 -8.17 -11.43
C TYR A 180 3.71 -8.14 -12.82
N GLY A 181 4.68 -9.03 -13.01
CA GLY A 181 5.33 -9.29 -14.28
C GLY A 181 6.29 -10.46 -14.19
N ILE A 182 7.03 -10.70 -15.28
CA ILE A 182 8.07 -11.73 -15.34
C ILE A 182 9.44 -11.12 -15.63
N PHE A 183 10.48 -11.82 -15.17
CA PHE A 183 11.85 -11.61 -15.63
C PHE A 183 12.13 -12.62 -16.74
N TRP A 184 12.04 -12.19 -18.00
CA TRP A 184 12.13 -13.07 -19.16
C TRP A 184 13.41 -13.95 -19.20
N PRO A 185 14.59 -13.54 -18.63
CA PRO A 185 15.79 -14.39 -18.66
C PRO A 185 15.65 -15.70 -17.91
N ALA A 186 14.76 -15.80 -16.93
CA ALA A 186 14.48 -17.04 -16.19
C ALA A 186 13.63 -18.06 -17.01
N HIS A 187 13.05 -17.63 -18.12
CA HIS A 187 12.10 -18.44 -18.90
C HIS A 187 12.60 -18.85 -20.28
N ILE A 188 13.55 -18.10 -20.84
CA ILE A 188 14.08 -18.33 -22.18
C ILE A 188 15.50 -17.81 -22.26
N SER A 189 16.37 -18.47 -23.04
CA SER A 189 17.73 -17.97 -23.27
C SER A 189 17.73 -16.65 -24.06
N GLU A 190 18.77 -15.86 -23.88
CA GLU A 190 18.93 -14.59 -24.61
C GLU A 190 19.00 -14.80 -26.14
N GLU A 191 19.59 -15.91 -26.60
CA GLU A 191 19.68 -16.24 -28.01
C GLU A 191 18.30 -16.53 -28.61
N GLU A 192 17.51 -17.38 -27.94
CA GLU A 192 16.13 -17.68 -28.35
C GLU A 192 15.25 -16.44 -28.32
N TYR A 193 15.35 -15.62 -27.26
CA TYR A 193 14.58 -14.38 -27.13
C TYR A 193 14.88 -13.39 -28.26
N LYS A 194 16.17 -13.25 -28.64
CA LYS A 194 16.57 -12.37 -29.76
C LYS A 194 16.04 -12.85 -31.12
N ALA A 195 15.82 -14.15 -31.28
CA ALA A 195 15.28 -14.72 -32.51
C ALA A 195 13.75 -14.47 -32.68
N LEU A 196 13.04 -14.11 -31.62
CA LEU A 196 11.60 -13.84 -31.66
C LEU A 196 11.31 -12.47 -32.28
N SER A 197 10.21 -12.41 -33.06
CA SER A 197 9.59 -11.15 -33.47
C SER A 197 8.97 -10.43 -32.27
N SER A 198 8.62 -9.14 -32.43
CA SER A 198 7.98 -8.35 -31.36
C SER A 198 6.65 -9.00 -30.90
N SER A 199 5.81 -9.46 -31.83
CA SER A 199 4.55 -10.14 -31.51
C SER A 199 4.78 -11.46 -30.75
N GLN A 200 5.80 -12.24 -31.13
CA GLN A 200 6.11 -13.48 -30.42
C GLN A 200 6.66 -13.24 -28.99
N ARG A 201 7.40 -12.13 -28.79
CA ARG A 201 7.84 -11.75 -27.44
C ARG A 201 6.67 -11.35 -26.56
N GLU A 202 5.72 -10.60 -27.10
CA GLU A 202 4.50 -10.20 -26.40
C GLU A 202 3.67 -11.43 -26.03
N GLU A 203 3.39 -12.34 -27.00
CA GLU A 203 2.68 -13.60 -26.73
C GLU A 203 3.38 -14.47 -25.68
N LEU A 204 4.74 -14.55 -25.72
CA LEU A 204 5.53 -15.28 -24.73
C LEU A 204 5.41 -14.64 -23.34
N TYR A 205 5.52 -13.30 -23.28
CA TYR A 205 5.41 -12.56 -22.05
C TYR A 205 4.05 -12.80 -21.39
N ASP A 206 2.98 -12.62 -22.13
CA ASP A 206 1.61 -12.81 -21.65
C ASP A 206 1.35 -14.23 -21.17
N ALA A 207 1.68 -15.23 -22.01
CA ALA A 207 1.47 -16.62 -21.66
C ALA A 207 2.28 -17.04 -20.41
N THR A 208 3.51 -16.57 -20.31
CA THR A 208 4.39 -16.91 -19.18
C THR A 208 3.93 -16.19 -17.91
N THR A 209 3.53 -14.93 -18.01
CA THR A 209 2.96 -14.16 -16.91
C THR A 209 1.69 -14.82 -16.37
N ILE A 210 0.74 -15.16 -17.26
CA ILE A 210 -0.49 -15.85 -16.87
C ILE A 210 -0.18 -17.19 -16.18
N LYS A 211 0.77 -17.94 -16.72
CA LYS A 211 1.20 -19.20 -16.11
C LYS A 211 1.76 -19.00 -14.73
N LEU A 212 2.73 -18.06 -14.53
CA LEU A 212 3.34 -17.78 -13.25
C LEU A 212 2.29 -17.36 -12.21
N MET A 213 1.40 -16.43 -12.56
CA MET A 213 0.34 -15.98 -11.67
C MET A 213 -0.58 -17.15 -11.26
N LYS A 214 -1.06 -17.97 -12.21
CA LYS A 214 -2.00 -19.06 -11.94
C LYS A 214 -1.39 -20.26 -11.23
N THR A 215 -0.10 -20.54 -11.43
CA THR A 215 0.52 -21.77 -10.91
C THR A 215 1.39 -21.56 -9.70
N VAL A 216 1.82 -20.33 -9.42
CA VAL A 216 2.70 -20.00 -8.29
C VAL A 216 2.09 -18.93 -7.40
N VAL A 217 1.86 -17.72 -7.94
CA VAL A 217 1.51 -16.55 -7.12
C VAL A 217 0.15 -16.73 -6.45
N ILE A 218 -0.92 -16.95 -7.24
CA ILE A 218 -2.28 -17.06 -6.70
C ILE A 218 -2.43 -18.23 -5.72
N PRO A 219 -1.92 -19.44 -6.00
CA PRO A 219 -1.96 -20.53 -5.03
C PRO A 219 -1.29 -20.20 -3.70
N ILE A 220 -0.11 -19.57 -3.71
CA ILE A 220 0.59 -19.16 -2.48
C ILE A 220 -0.23 -18.14 -1.69
N LEU A 221 -0.78 -17.11 -2.34
CA LEU A 221 -1.62 -16.11 -1.68
C LEU A 221 -2.85 -16.77 -1.01
N GLN A 222 -3.53 -17.66 -1.74
CA GLN A 222 -4.71 -18.37 -1.24
C GLN A 222 -4.39 -19.34 -0.10
N GLU A 223 -3.24 -20.02 -0.14
CA GLU A 223 -2.77 -20.91 0.95
C GLU A 223 -2.59 -20.15 2.26
N HIS A 224 -2.22 -18.86 2.18
CA HIS A 224 -2.11 -17.98 3.34
C HIS A 224 -3.43 -17.31 3.74
N GLY A 225 -4.54 -17.67 3.11
CA GLY A 225 -5.88 -17.17 3.45
C GLY A 225 -6.15 -15.76 2.94
N ILE A 226 -5.51 -15.35 1.86
CA ILE A 226 -5.75 -14.09 1.15
C ILE A 226 -6.80 -14.33 0.07
N GLY A 227 -7.83 -13.50 0.02
CA GLY A 227 -8.81 -13.48 -1.06
C GLY A 227 -8.17 -12.91 -2.33
N VAL A 228 -8.34 -13.60 -3.46
CA VAL A 228 -7.74 -13.21 -4.74
C VAL A 228 -8.80 -13.18 -5.81
N SER A 229 -8.91 -12.07 -6.54
CA SER A 229 -9.77 -11.91 -7.71
C SER A 229 -8.95 -11.45 -8.91
N TRP A 230 -8.94 -12.28 -9.98
CA TRP A 230 -8.25 -11.98 -11.23
C TRP A 230 -8.82 -12.85 -12.37
N GLU A 231 -9.13 -12.25 -13.48
CA GLU A 231 -9.73 -12.94 -14.64
C GLU A 231 -8.69 -13.56 -15.59
N GLY A 232 -7.40 -13.38 -15.31
CA GLY A 232 -6.33 -13.89 -16.16
C GLY A 232 -5.98 -12.96 -17.33
N ASN A 233 -6.34 -11.70 -17.24
CA ASN A 233 -5.99 -10.67 -18.21
C ASN A 233 -4.73 -9.92 -17.71
N VAL A 234 -3.66 -9.89 -18.51
CA VAL A 234 -2.38 -9.24 -18.17
C VAL A 234 -2.49 -7.72 -18.09
N ASP A 235 -3.51 -7.13 -18.71
CA ASP A 235 -3.77 -5.68 -18.66
C ASP A 235 -4.46 -5.23 -17.35
N THR A 236 -4.80 -6.19 -16.45
CA THR A 236 -5.49 -5.89 -15.20
C THR A 236 -4.66 -6.36 -14.01
N ARG A 237 -4.68 -5.57 -12.95
CA ARG A 237 -4.03 -5.92 -11.68
C ARG A 237 -4.84 -6.99 -10.93
N ILE A 238 -4.18 -7.72 -10.04
CA ILE A 238 -4.83 -8.71 -9.17
C ILE A 238 -5.40 -7.98 -7.95
N LEU A 239 -6.70 -8.14 -7.67
CA LEU A 239 -7.30 -7.65 -6.44
C LEU A 239 -7.06 -8.66 -5.31
N LEU A 240 -6.49 -8.18 -4.20
CA LEU A 240 -6.36 -8.89 -2.94
C LEU A 240 -7.40 -8.38 -1.95
N THR A 241 -8.04 -9.30 -1.22
CA THR A 241 -9.01 -9.00 -0.16
C THR A 241 -8.70 -9.82 1.08
N ASP A 242 -9.29 -9.45 2.21
CA ASP A 242 -9.02 -10.08 3.51
C ASP A 242 -7.53 -9.98 3.92
N VAL A 243 -6.89 -8.90 3.54
CA VAL A 243 -5.49 -8.60 3.89
C VAL A 243 -5.40 -7.58 5.00
N GLU A 244 -4.32 -7.66 5.75
CA GLU A 244 -4.04 -6.80 6.90
C GLU A 244 -2.70 -6.12 6.68
N TRP A 245 -2.65 -4.83 6.97
CA TRP A 245 -1.44 -4.03 6.93
C TRP A 245 -1.05 -3.55 8.33
N TYR A 246 0.19 -3.76 8.69
CA TYR A 246 0.81 -3.17 9.86
C TYR A 246 2.29 -2.94 9.60
N ALA A 247 2.73 -1.70 9.76
CA ALA A 247 4.14 -1.34 9.75
C ALA A 247 4.54 -0.71 11.09
N SER A 248 5.61 -1.23 11.67
CA SER A 248 6.24 -0.60 12.82
C SER A 248 7.11 0.56 12.34
N LEU A 249 7.06 1.69 13.04
CA LEU A 249 8.05 2.73 12.84
C LEU A 249 9.45 2.22 13.25
N PRO A 250 10.50 2.61 12.52
CA PRO A 250 11.86 2.25 12.89
C PRO A 250 12.19 2.68 14.33
N PRO A 251 13.05 1.93 15.03
CA PRO A 251 13.53 2.36 16.34
C PRO A 251 14.30 3.68 16.19
N VAL A 252 14.20 4.54 17.22
CA VAL A 252 14.99 5.77 17.26
C VAL A 252 16.46 5.38 17.29
N GLU A 253 17.24 5.79 16.30
CA GLU A 253 18.70 5.65 16.37
C GLU A 253 19.22 6.51 17.52
N GLU A 254 19.76 5.86 18.54
CA GLU A 254 20.49 6.58 19.60
C GLU A 254 21.77 7.16 18.97
N GLY A 255 21.77 8.49 18.73
CA GLY A 255 22.90 9.25 18.20
C GLY A 255 24.00 9.54 19.24
#